data_ddc5b915a0c25d36f5b87937c15dcfad
#
_entry.id   ddc5b915a0c25d36f5b87937c15dcfad
#
_cell.length_a   1.000
_cell.length_b   1.000
_cell.length_c   1.000
_cell.angle_alpha   90.00
_cell.angle_beta   90.00
_cell.angle_gamma   90.00
#
_symmetry.space_group_name_H-M   'P 1'
#
loop_
_entity.id
_entity.type
_entity.pdbx_description
1 polymer ?
#
loop_
_entity_poly.entity_id
_entity_poly.type
_entity_poly.pdbx_seq_one_letter_code
_entity_poly.pdbx_strand_id
1 'polypeptide(L)'
;MDEYYRILESLPPALRTPLGRLDARCAPHIQEIRLRLGQPIQFTIRGRLCPAAKFLPGAGLPAAMEADMLRDCFLQLCRRSVYAYEDELQQGYFTVQGGCRIGVAGCRGPGGFSAVTSLNLRIARWVTCPLPPALEEAVAARAGGLLLAGPPGSGKTTLLRSIVQRLCESDSLVSVIDERGELMACETGSLPRAAQIRCDVYARCSKPEGIAMALRCMNPQILVCDELGTAEDAQAVAQGVASGVVFFATVHCDTPAGLHKKPPLAALLATGAFARAAFLSGRAHPGTVAQWVTL
;
A
#
# COMPACT_ATOMS: atom_id res chain seq x y z
N MET A 1 -6.48 -2.99 -17.90
CA MET A 1 -6.11 -4.39 -17.56
C MET A 1 -6.03 -4.47 -16.05
N ASP A 2 -6.71 -5.47 -15.41
CA ASP A 2 -6.68 -5.63 -13.94
C ASP A 2 -5.25 -5.98 -13.47
N GLU A 3 -4.90 -5.55 -12.26
CA GLU A 3 -3.60 -5.78 -11.64
C GLU A 3 -3.27 -7.27 -11.47
N TYR A 4 -4.29 -8.13 -11.42
CA TYR A 4 -4.11 -9.58 -11.47
C TYR A 4 -3.32 -10.02 -12.71
N TYR A 5 -3.69 -9.53 -13.90
CA TYR A 5 -2.99 -9.92 -15.13
C TYR A 5 -1.61 -9.30 -15.22
N ARG A 6 -1.41 -8.11 -14.65
CA ARG A 6 -0.09 -7.45 -14.62
C ARG A 6 0.92 -8.23 -13.80
N ILE A 7 0.53 -8.72 -12.61
CA ILE A 7 1.46 -9.50 -11.79
C ILE A 7 1.84 -10.83 -12.45
N LEU A 8 0.95 -11.40 -13.27
CA LEU A 8 1.27 -12.64 -14.00
C LEU A 8 2.40 -12.45 -15.02
N GLU A 9 2.62 -11.22 -15.52
CA GLU A 9 3.73 -10.92 -16.44
C GLU A 9 5.09 -11.17 -15.78
N SER A 10 5.15 -11.11 -14.46
CA SER A 10 6.33 -11.40 -13.65
C SER A 10 6.46 -12.87 -13.26
N LEU A 11 5.60 -13.75 -13.76
CA LEU A 11 5.66 -15.19 -13.51
C LEU A 11 6.19 -15.97 -14.72
N PRO A 12 6.81 -17.16 -14.49
CA PRO A 12 7.21 -18.07 -15.56
C PRO A 12 6.04 -18.41 -16.49
N PRO A 13 6.28 -18.62 -17.79
CA PRO A 13 5.25 -18.99 -18.77
C PRO A 13 4.41 -20.18 -18.34
N ALA A 14 5.03 -21.17 -17.66
CA ALA A 14 4.36 -22.36 -17.15
C ALA A 14 3.20 -22.03 -16.17
N LEU A 15 3.26 -20.93 -15.44
CA LEU A 15 2.20 -20.45 -14.56
C LEU A 15 1.41 -19.29 -15.20
N ARG A 16 2.11 -18.38 -15.86
CA ARG A 16 1.46 -17.21 -16.50
C ARG A 16 0.36 -17.62 -17.47
N THR A 17 0.64 -18.59 -18.34
CA THR A 17 -0.32 -19.03 -19.37
C THR A 17 -1.60 -19.61 -18.78
N PRO A 18 -1.56 -20.61 -17.87
CA PRO A 18 -2.78 -21.16 -17.30
C PRO A 18 -3.51 -20.16 -16.39
N LEU A 19 -2.80 -19.39 -15.56
CA LEU A 19 -3.42 -18.37 -14.69
C LEU A 19 -4.05 -17.23 -15.51
N GLY A 20 -3.47 -16.88 -16.66
CA GLY A 20 -3.99 -15.85 -17.57
C GLY A 20 -5.34 -16.18 -18.22
N ARG A 21 -5.80 -17.44 -18.12
CA ARG A 21 -7.13 -17.87 -18.61
C ARG A 21 -8.27 -17.53 -17.64
N LEU A 22 -7.98 -16.91 -16.50
CA LEU A 22 -9.01 -16.49 -15.55
C LEU A 22 -10.00 -15.52 -16.21
N ASP A 23 -11.31 -15.73 -15.96
CA ASP A 23 -12.35 -14.81 -16.45
C ASP A 23 -12.11 -13.40 -15.86
N ALA A 24 -12.18 -12.38 -16.72
CA ALA A 24 -11.97 -11.00 -16.36
C ALA A 24 -12.93 -10.51 -15.26
N ARG A 25 -14.11 -11.10 -15.14
CA ARG A 25 -15.07 -10.83 -14.06
C ARG A 25 -14.63 -11.37 -12.70
N CYS A 26 -13.78 -12.40 -12.69
CA CYS A 26 -13.26 -13.00 -11.46
C CYS A 26 -11.98 -12.31 -10.97
N ALA A 27 -11.17 -11.77 -11.90
CA ALA A 27 -9.88 -11.18 -11.59
C ALA A 27 -9.94 -10.09 -10.49
N PRO A 28 -10.91 -9.14 -10.48
CA PRO A 28 -11.00 -8.12 -9.43
C PRO A 28 -11.23 -8.67 -8.02
N HIS A 29 -11.71 -9.90 -7.89
CA HIS A 29 -11.98 -10.52 -6.60
C HIS A 29 -10.78 -11.28 -6.03
N ILE A 30 -9.76 -11.58 -6.84
CA ILE A 30 -8.55 -12.26 -6.37
C ILE A 30 -7.69 -11.26 -5.61
N GLN A 31 -7.52 -11.49 -4.31
CA GLN A 31 -6.70 -10.65 -3.43
C GLN A 31 -5.24 -11.11 -3.41
N GLU A 32 -5.04 -12.43 -3.44
CA GLU A 32 -3.70 -13.04 -3.38
C GLU A 32 -3.64 -14.31 -4.24
N ILE A 33 -2.47 -14.59 -4.78
CA ILE A 33 -2.09 -15.87 -5.37
C ILE A 33 -1.09 -16.53 -4.44
N ARG A 34 -1.41 -17.72 -3.95
CA ARG A 34 -0.54 -18.44 -3.02
C ARG A 34 0.06 -19.67 -3.68
N LEU A 35 1.37 -19.69 -3.72
CA LEU A 35 2.20 -20.77 -4.25
C LEU A 35 2.93 -21.41 -3.06
N ARG A 36 2.69 -22.69 -2.82
CA ARG A 36 3.32 -23.44 -1.71
C ARG A 36 3.85 -24.78 -2.20
N LEU A 37 5.05 -25.09 -1.77
CA LEU A 37 5.70 -26.37 -2.10
C LEU A 37 4.79 -27.56 -1.76
N GLY A 38 4.62 -28.46 -2.72
CA GLY A 38 3.79 -29.67 -2.57
C GLY A 38 2.28 -29.41 -2.52
N GLN A 39 1.81 -28.19 -2.78
CA GLN A 39 0.39 -27.83 -2.71
C GLN A 39 -0.11 -27.29 -4.05
N PRO A 40 -1.42 -27.45 -4.36
CA PRO A 40 -2.01 -26.78 -5.51
C PRO A 40 -2.04 -25.26 -5.31
N ILE A 41 -2.07 -24.52 -6.42
CA ILE A 41 -2.20 -23.07 -6.42
C ILE A 41 -3.53 -22.68 -5.78
N GLN A 42 -3.49 -21.68 -4.89
CA GLN A 42 -4.68 -21.16 -4.21
C GLN A 42 -4.83 -19.65 -4.43
N PHE A 43 -6.06 -19.20 -4.52
CA PHE A 43 -6.44 -17.81 -4.46
C PHE A 43 -6.96 -17.43 -3.08
N THR A 44 -6.70 -16.21 -2.65
CA THR A 44 -7.44 -15.61 -1.53
C THR A 44 -8.54 -14.72 -2.10
N ILE A 45 -9.79 -15.00 -1.75
CA ILE A 45 -10.98 -14.26 -2.17
C ILE A 45 -11.79 -13.92 -0.91
N ARG A 46 -12.02 -12.63 -0.65
CA ARG A 46 -12.72 -12.15 0.56
C ARG A 46 -12.14 -12.76 1.86
N GLY A 47 -10.80 -12.89 1.91
CA GLY A 47 -10.08 -13.45 3.05
C GLY A 47 -10.17 -14.99 3.19
N ARG A 48 -10.78 -15.69 2.24
CA ARG A 48 -10.88 -17.16 2.24
C ARG A 48 -9.98 -17.78 1.17
N LEU A 49 -9.35 -18.89 1.50
CA LEU A 49 -8.55 -19.68 0.56
C LEU A 49 -9.48 -20.53 -0.32
N CYS A 50 -9.25 -20.44 -1.63
CA CYS A 50 -9.97 -21.19 -2.65
C CYS A 50 -8.96 -21.83 -3.63
N PRO A 51 -9.08 -23.11 -3.99
CA PRO A 51 -8.26 -23.71 -5.05
C PRO A 51 -8.43 -22.95 -6.37
N ALA A 52 -7.32 -22.57 -7.01
CA ALA A 52 -7.35 -21.86 -8.29
C ALA A 52 -8.04 -22.68 -9.40
N ALA A 53 -7.91 -24.00 -9.35
CA ALA A 53 -8.55 -24.91 -10.30
C ALA A 53 -10.09 -24.78 -10.38
N LYS A 54 -10.74 -24.29 -9.31
CA LYS A 54 -12.21 -24.02 -9.35
C LYS A 54 -12.58 -22.92 -10.34
N PHE A 55 -11.67 -21.98 -10.58
CA PHE A 55 -11.88 -20.82 -11.46
C PHE A 55 -11.23 -21.00 -12.83
N LEU A 56 -10.43 -22.06 -12.97
CA LEU A 56 -9.58 -22.34 -14.12
C LEU A 56 -9.69 -23.81 -14.54
N PRO A 57 -10.92 -24.32 -14.81
CA PRO A 57 -11.10 -25.72 -15.21
C PRO A 57 -10.38 -25.98 -16.54
N GLY A 58 -9.60 -27.06 -16.60
CA GLY A 58 -8.88 -27.45 -17.83
C GLY A 58 -7.75 -26.47 -18.28
N ALA A 59 -7.34 -25.52 -17.42
CA ALA A 59 -6.32 -24.55 -17.78
C ALA A 59 -4.89 -25.11 -17.80
N GLY A 60 -4.67 -26.35 -17.31
CA GLY A 60 -3.34 -26.96 -17.24
C GLY A 60 -2.50 -26.45 -16.06
N LEU A 61 -3.17 -26.12 -14.95
CA LEU A 61 -2.46 -25.81 -13.69
C LEU A 61 -1.71 -27.05 -13.18
N PRO A 62 -0.51 -26.88 -12.59
CA PRO A 62 0.19 -28.00 -11.94
C PRO A 62 -0.66 -28.55 -10.79
N ALA A 63 -0.65 -29.88 -10.61
CA ALA A 63 -1.34 -30.53 -9.51
C ALA A 63 -0.79 -30.09 -8.14
N ALA A 64 0.52 -29.84 -8.09
CA ALA A 64 1.22 -29.29 -6.94
C ALA A 64 2.41 -28.46 -7.40
N MET A 65 2.82 -27.47 -6.59
CA MET A 65 4.01 -26.66 -6.84
C MET A 65 5.27 -27.47 -6.50
N GLU A 66 6.14 -27.63 -7.47
CA GLU A 66 7.47 -28.25 -7.30
C GLU A 66 8.52 -27.24 -6.86
N ALA A 67 9.62 -27.70 -6.26
CA ALA A 67 10.67 -26.84 -5.73
C ALA A 67 11.31 -25.95 -6.80
N ASP A 68 11.65 -26.53 -7.96
CA ASP A 68 12.27 -25.78 -9.07
C ASP A 68 11.30 -24.74 -9.64
N MET A 69 10.03 -25.08 -9.77
CA MET A 69 9.01 -24.16 -10.25
C MET A 69 8.85 -22.97 -9.29
N LEU A 70 8.89 -23.22 -7.98
CA LEU A 70 8.78 -22.18 -6.95
C LEU A 70 10.03 -21.27 -6.96
N ARG A 71 11.20 -21.86 -7.12
CA ARG A 71 12.48 -21.16 -7.28
C ARG A 71 12.48 -20.27 -8.52
N ASP A 72 12.01 -20.78 -9.66
CA ASP A 72 11.92 -20.00 -10.89
C ASP A 72 10.95 -18.82 -10.75
N CYS A 73 9.80 -19.03 -10.07
CA CYS A 73 8.89 -17.94 -9.74
C CYS A 73 9.59 -16.86 -8.90
N PHE A 74 10.28 -17.25 -7.84
CA PHE A 74 11.02 -16.33 -6.99
C PHE A 74 12.05 -15.51 -7.76
N LEU A 75 12.90 -16.18 -8.55
CA LEU A 75 13.93 -15.53 -9.34
C LEU A 75 13.34 -14.57 -10.40
N GLN A 76 12.25 -14.96 -11.06
CA GLN A 76 11.60 -14.08 -12.04
C GLN A 76 10.94 -12.87 -11.38
N LEU A 77 10.25 -13.06 -10.25
CA LEU A 77 9.68 -11.96 -9.47
C LEU A 77 10.76 -10.97 -9.00
N CYS A 78 11.94 -11.45 -8.63
CA CYS A 78 13.11 -10.62 -8.33
C CYS A 78 13.82 -10.08 -9.59
N ARG A 79 13.26 -10.26 -10.81
CA ARG A 79 13.90 -9.87 -12.08
C ARG A 79 15.34 -10.42 -12.20
N ARG A 80 15.61 -11.61 -11.65
CA ARG A 80 16.92 -12.28 -11.55
C ARG A 80 17.98 -11.49 -10.77
N SER A 81 17.60 -10.47 -10.01
CA SER A 81 18.47 -9.66 -9.16
C SER A 81 17.98 -9.68 -7.71
N VAL A 82 18.25 -10.77 -7.00
CA VAL A 82 17.84 -10.94 -5.60
C VAL A 82 18.44 -9.85 -4.70
N TYR A 83 19.68 -9.43 -4.99
CA TYR A 83 20.37 -8.36 -4.24
C TYR A 83 19.66 -7.03 -4.27
N ALA A 84 18.91 -6.72 -5.33
CA ALA A 84 18.14 -5.47 -5.41
C ALA A 84 16.99 -5.38 -4.38
N TYR A 85 16.66 -6.50 -3.75
CA TYR A 85 15.58 -6.62 -2.77
C TYR A 85 16.08 -7.11 -1.40
N GLU A 86 17.39 -7.03 -1.12
CA GLU A 86 17.98 -7.63 0.07
C GLU A 86 17.36 -7.11 1.37
N ASP A 87 17.22 -5.80 1.50
CA ASP A 87 16.65 -5.16 2.69
C ASP A 87 15.18 -5.56 2.91
N GLU A 88 14.39 -5.61 1.84
CA GLU A 88 12.98 -6.05 1.91
C GLU A 88 12.89 -7.55 2.24
N LEU A 89 13.73 -8.37 1.63
CA LEU A 89 13.79 -9.81 1.88
C LEU A 89 14.20 -10.17 3.31
N GLN A 90 14.98 -9.32 3.97
CA GLN A 90 15.27 -9.47 5.40
C GLN A 90 13.99 -9.37 6.24
N GLN A 91 13.01 -8.63 5.79
CA GLN A 91 11.69 -8.50 6.41
C GLN A 91 10.69 -9.59 5.96
N GLY A 92 11.11 -10.50 5.06
CA GLY A 92 10.30 -11.62 4.58
C GLY A 92 9.36 -11.28 3.43
N TYR A 93 9.53 -10.14 2.77
CA TYR A 93 8.77 -9.76 1.58
C TYR A 93 9.61 -8.86 0.66
N PHE A 94 9.10 -8.61 -0.53
CA PHE A 94 9.58 -7.56 -1.44
C PHE A 94 8.42 -7.05 -2.30
N THR A 95 8.58 -5.86 -2.86
CA THR A 95 7.55 -5.22 -3.67
C THR A 95 7.94 -5.24 -5.15
N VAL A 96 7.03 -5.76 -5.97
CA VAL A 96 7.20 -5.82 -7.43
C VAL A 96 6.31 -4.81 -8.13
N GLN A 97 6.38 -4.83 -9.44
CA GLN A 97 5.65 -3.95 -10.35
C GLN A 97 4.19 -3.72 -9.94
N GLY A 98 3.75 -2.45 -9.93
CA GLY A 98 2.41 -2.03 -9.54
C GLY A 98 2.16 -2.02 -8.05
N GLY A 99 3.20 -2.07 -7.20
CA GLY A 99 3.07 -2.07 -5.74
C GLY A 99 2.62 -3.41 -5.16
N CYS A 100 2.60 -4.48 -5.97
CA CYS A 100 2.26 -5.82 -5.48
C CYS A 100 3.34 -6.34 -4.53
N ARG A 101 2.94 -6.76 -3.34
CA ARG A 101 3.84 -7.29 -2.32
C ARG A 101 3.93 -8.82 -2.42
N ILE A 102 5.15 -9.32 -2.48
CA ILE A 102 5.45 -10.74 -2.51
C ILE A 102 5.98 -11.16 -1.15
N GLY A 103 5.16 -11.84 -0.35
CA GLY A 103 5.61 -12.49 0.87
C GLY A 103 6.40 -13.75 0.55
N VAL A 104 7.54 -13.94 1.21
CA VAL A 104 8.44 -15.08 1.02
C VAL A 104 8.56 -15.86 2.31
N ALA A 105 8.39 -17.16 2.24
CA ALA A 105 8.69 -18.07 3.35
C ALA A 105 9.61 -19.19 2.87
N GLY A 106 10.51 -19.63 3.76
CA GLY A 106 11.48 -20.68 3.45
C GLY A 106 12.60 -20.76 4.46
N CYS A 107 13.62 -21.52 4.13
CA CYS A 107 14.82 -21.64 4.96
C CYS A 107 15.75 -20.45 4.71
N ARG A 108 16.27 -19.86 5.78
CA ARG A 108 17.24 -18.76 5.72
C ARG A 108 18.67 -19.30 5.86
N GLY A 109 19.60 -18.71 5.11
CA GLY A 109 21.03 -18.92 5.18
C GLY A 109 21.78 -17.58 5.28
N PRO A 110 23.12 -17.60 5.31
CA PRO A 110 23.96 -16.39 5.48
C PRO A 110 23.75 -15.30 4.42
N GLY A 111 23.22 -15.65 3.24
CA GLY A 111 22.97 -14.71 2.12
C GLY A 111 21.49 -14.52 1.79
N GLY A 112 20.57 -14.76 2.73
CA GLY A 112 19.13 -14.64 2.49
C GLY A 112 18.41 -15.98 2.51
N PHE A 113 17.43 -16.20 1.62
CA PHE A 113 16.69 -17.47 1.53
C PHE A 113 17.52 -18.51 0.77
N SER A 114 17.93 -19.58 1.47
CA SER A 114 18.59 -20.77 0.88
C SER A 114 17.61 -21.69 0.15
N ALA A 115 16.35 -21.72 0.61
CA ALA A 115 15.27 -22.42 -0.05
C ALA A 115 13.96 -21.67 0.18
N VAL A 116 13.18 -21.45 -0.89
CA VAL A 116 11.84 -20.85 -0.82
C VAL A 116 10.81 -21.97 -0.82
N THR A 117 9.95 -21.99 0.20
CA THR A 117 8.89 -22.98 0.35
C THR A 117 7.49 -22.41 0.10
N SER A 118 7.34 -21.07 0.12
CA SER A 118 6.08 -20.41 -0.15
C SER A 118 6.28 -19.00 -0.68
N LEU A 119 5.44 -18.63 -1.65
CA LEU A 119 5.28 -17.27 -2.14
C LEU A 119 3.81 -16.85 -2.00
N ASN A 120 3.59 -15.66 -1.48
CA ASN A 120 2.27 -15.04 -1.40
C ASN A 120 2.26 -13.75 -2.22
N LEU A 121 1.68 -13.79 -3.41
CA LEU A 121 1.56 -12.65 -4.30
C LEU A 121 0.31 -11.85 -3.92
N ARG A 122 0.47 -10.76 -3.18
CA ARG A 122 -0.62 -9.86 -2.80
C ARG A 122 -0.82 -8.83 -3.90
N ILE A 123 -2.00 -8.83 -4.50
CA ILE A 123 -2.33 -7.97 -5.63
C ILE A 123 -2.71 -6.59 -5.10
N ALA A 124 -1.84 -5.62 -5.33
CA ALA A 124 -2.12 -4.22 -5.01
C ALA A 124 -2.99 -3.62 -6.11
N ARG A 125 -4.15 -3.12 -5.73
CA ARG A 125 -5.04 -2.41 -6.66
C ARG A 125 -5.07 -0.94 -6.35
N TRP A 126 -4.93 -0.13 -7.38
CA TRP A 126 -5.22 1.28 -7.28
C TRP A 126 -6.74 1.46 -7.26
N VAL A 127 -7.27 1.56 -6.07
CA VAL A 127 -8.70 1.80 -5.87
C VAL A 127 -8.88 3.19 -5.28
N THR A 128 -9.71 4.00 -5.92
CA THR A 128 -10.24 5.24 -5.38
C THR A 128 -11.75 5.08 -5.19
N CYS A 129 -12.34 5.90 -4.34
CA CYS A 129 -13.77 5.95 -4.11
C CYS A 129 -14.23 7.40 -4.05
N PRO A 130 -15.50 7.70 -4.33
CA PRO A 130 -16.06 9.01 -4.05
C PRO A 130 -15.81 9.40 -2.59
N LEU A 131 -15.38 10.64 -2.35
CA LEU A 131 -15.22 11.13 -0.99
C LEU A 131 -16.59 11.37 -0.37
N PRO A 132 -16.83 10.97 0.89
CA PRO A 132 -18.01 11.39 1.63
C PRO A 132 -18.10 12.93 1.65
N PRO A 133 -19.31 13.53 1.56
CA PRO A 133 -19.47 15.00 1.44
C PRO A 133 -18.71 15.81 2.49
N ALA A 134 -18.78 15.40 3.75
CA ALA A 134 -18.04 16.07 4.84
C ALA A 134 -16.51 15.96 4.70
N LEU A 135 -16.02 14.90 4.07
CA LEU A 135 -14.60 14.71 3.78
C LEU A 135 -14.18 15.58 2.58
N GLU A 136 -15.00 15.64 1.55
CA GLU A 136 -14.82 16.51 0.38
C GLU A 136 -14.73 17.98 0.83
N GLU A 137 -15.65 18.43 1.70
CA GLU A 137 -15.64 19.76 2.29
C GLU A 137 -14.36 20.05 3.09
N ALA A 138 -13.93 19.11 3.94
CA ALA A 138 -12.73 19.25 4.74
C ALA A 138 -11.46 19.34 3.87
N VAL A 139 -11.39 18.56 2.79
CA VAL A 139 -10.29 18.61 1.82
C VAL A 139 -10.30 19.92 1.02
N ALA A 140 -11.46 20.37 0.60
CA ALA A 140 -11.61 21.64 -0.15
C ALA A 140 -11.27 22.87 0.70
N ALA A 141 -11.68 22.89 1.96
CA ALA A 141 -11.44 24.00 2.88
C ALA A 141 -9.96 24.20 3.22
N ARG A 142 -9.15 23.14 3.25
CA ARG A 142 -7.71 23.15 3.64
C ARG A 142 -7.45 23.91 4.95
N ALA A 143 -8.46 24.06 5.78
CA ALA A 143 -8.40 24.77 7.05
C ALA A 143 -7.78 23.85 8.13
N GLY A 144 -6.45 23.76 8.13
CA GLY A 144 -5.72 22.82 8.95
C GLY A 144 -5.64 21.43 8.32
N GLY A 145 -4.83 20.55 8.91
CA GLY A 145 -4.63 19.19 8.42
C GLY A 145 -5.78 18.24 8.80
N LEU A 146 -5.80 17.11 8.11
CA LEU A 146 -6.80 16.06 8.31
C LEU A 146 -6.15 14.72 8.62
N LEU A 147 -6.62 14.05 9.66
CA LEU A 147 -6.18 12.73 10.07
C LEU A 147 -7.27 11.70 9.81
N LEU A 148 -6.98 10.65 9.02
CA LEU A 148 -7.85 9.49 8.87
C LEU A 148 -7.43 8.42 9.87
N ALA A 149 -8.30 8.07 10.81
CA ALA A 149 -8.05 7.06 11.83
C ALA A 149 -8.96 5.84 11.64
N GLY A 150 -8.50 4.67 12.01
CA GLY A 150 -9.32 3.45 11.99
C GLY A 150 -8.51 2.17 11.97
N PRO A 151 -9.16 1.00 12.13
CA PRO A 151 -8.52 -0.29 12.13
C PRO A 151 -7.96 -0.69 10.76
N PRO A 152 -7.13 -1.73 10.69
CA PRO A 152 -6.70 -2.31 9.42
C PRO A 152 -7.88 -2.75 8.54
N GLY A 153 -7.83 -2.38 7.25
CA GLY A 153 -8.90 -2.70 6.30
C GLY A 153 -10.15 -1.82 6.37
N SER A 154 -10.12 -0.71 7.13
CA SER A 154 -11.21 0.27 7.18
C SER A 154 -11.28 1.20 5.96
N GLY A 155 -10.35 1.11 5.01
CA GLY A 155 -10.33 1.91 3.79
C GLY A 155 -9.53 3.21 3.86
N LYS A 156 -8.70 3.42 4.90
CA LYS A 156 -7.86 4.62 5.08
C LYS A 156 -7.03 4.95 3.84
N THR A 157 -6.21 4.00 3.38
CA THR A 157 -5.35 4.19 2.20
C THR A 157 -6.15 4.47 0.93
N THR A 158 -7.32 3.85 0.77
CA THR A 158 -8.22 4.10 -0.37
C THR A 158 -8.77 5.53 -0.34
N LEU A 159 -9.25 6.00 0.82
CA LEU A 159 -9.70 7.38 0.98
C LEU A 159 -8.55 8.37 0.83
N LEU A 160 -7.37 8.06 1.38
CA LEU A 160 -6.19 8.93 1.23
C LEU A 160 -5.77 9.08 -0.24
N ARG A 161 -5.85 8.01 -1.05
CA ARG A 161 -5.66 8.10 -2.52
C ARG A 161 -6.67 9.02 -3.18
N SER A 162 -7.95 8.91 -2.80
CA SER A 162 -9.00 9.79 -3.32
C SER A 162 -8.76 11.24 -2.93
N ILE A 163 -8.27 11.48 -1.70
CA ILE A 163 -7.86 12.82 -1.24
C ILE A 163 -6.70 13.34 -2.08
N VAL A 164 -5.66 12.53 -2.30
CA VAL A 164 -4.53 12.93 -3.17
C VAL A 164 -5.02 13.31 -4.56
N GLN A 165 -5.86 12.48 -5.17
CA GLN A 165 -6.45 12.77 -6.48
C GLN A 165 -7.18 14.11 -6.47
N ARG A 166 -8.03 14.33 -5.47
CA ARG A 166 -8.82 15.57 -5.35
C ARG A 166 -7.93 16.82 -5.11
N LEU A 167 -6.88 16.69 -4.29
CA LEU A 167 -5.92 17.77 -4.06
C LEU A 167 -5.13 18.13 -5.33
N CYS A 168 -4.79 17.14 -6.13
CA CYS A 168 -4.05 17.32 -7.39
C CYS A 168 -4.89 17.88 -8.55
N GLU A 169 -6.22 17.89 -8.42
CA GLU A 169 -7.13 18.59 -9.35
C GLU A 169 -7.07 20.12 -9.16
N SER A 170 -6.52 20.59 -8.06
CA SER A 170 -6.29 22.00 -7.77
C SER A 170 -4.85 22.41 -8.10
N ASP A 171 -4.57 23.71 -8.14
CA ASP A 171 -3.23 24.26 -8.40
C ASP A 171 -2.30 24.20 -7.17
N SER A 172 -2.51 23.26 -6.25
CA SER A 172 -1.69 23.09 -5.06
C SER A 172 -0.45 22.27 -5.34
N LEU A 173 0.65 22.66 -4.70
CA LEU A 173 1.89 21.87 -4.68
C LEU A 173 1.76 20.76 -3.65
N VAL A 174 1.54 19.55 -4.13
CA VAL A 174 1.31 18.35 -3.30
C VAL A 174 2.52 17.44 -3.36
N SER A 175 3.07 17.07 -2.21
CA SER A 175 4.06 16.00 -2.11
C SER A 175 3.50 14.83 -1.30
N VAL A 176 3.72 13.62 -1.77
CA VAL A 176 3.25 12.37 -1.17
C VAL A 176 4.44 11.57 -0.67
N ILE A 177 4.41 11.19 0.60
CA ILE A 177 5.42 10.33 1.21
C ILE A 177 4.82 8.92 1.34
N ASP A 178 5.29 8.02 0.49
CA ASP A 178 4.78 6.66 0.34
C ASP A 178 5.86 5.63 0.70
N GLU A 179 6.15 5.53 2.01
CA GLU A 179 7.23 4.68 2.53
C GLU A 179 7.16 3.24 2.02
N ARG A 180 5.96 2.68 1.90
CA ARG A 180 5.75 1.29 1.49
C ARG A 180 5.49 1.11 -0.01
N GLY A 181 5.35 2.20 -0.78
CA GLY A 181 4.95 2.14 -2.19
C GLY A 181 3.51 1.64 -2.39
N GLU A 182 2.69 1.67 -1.34
CA GLU A 182 1.30 1.19 -1.39
C GLU A 182 0.32 2.31 -1.77
N LEU A 183 0.61 3.57 -1.41
CA LEU A 183 -0.30 4.69 -1.63
C LEU A 183 -0.35 5.10 -3.11
N MET A 184 0.80 5.33 -3.73
CA MET A 184 0.89 5.77 -5.12
C MET A 184 1.25 4.64 -6.10
N ALA A 185 1.55 3.43 -5.60
CA ALA A 185 1.99 2.29 -6.38
C ALA A 185 3.18 2.62 -7.31
N CYS A 186 4.12 3.42 -6.79
CA CYS A 186 5.35 3.79 -7.50
C CYS A 186 6.29 2.59 -7.61
N GLU A 187 6.84 2.42 -8.80
CA GLU A 187 7.83 1.40 -9.10
C GLU A 187 9.23 2.00 -9.19
N THR A 188 10.24 1.15 -9.02
CA THR A 188 11.62 1.55 -9.29
C THR A 188 11.76 1.90 -10.78
N GLY A 189 11.94 3.19 -11.07
CA GLY A 189 12.14 3.69 -12.43
C GLY A 189 10.88 3.92 -13.27
N SER A 190 9.68 3.75 -12.72
CA SER A 190 8.44 4.16 -13.40
C SER A 190 7.41 4.73 -12.42
N LEU A 191 6.70 5.76 -12.84
CA LEU A 191 5.61 6.41 -12.11
C LEU A 191 4.31 6.31 -12.92
N PRO A 192 3.79 5.09 -13.25
CA PRO A 192 2.76 4.96 -14.26
C PRO A 192 1.46 5.67 -13.89
N ARG A 193 1.18 5.82 -12.60
CA ARG A 193 -0.01 6.53 -12.13
C ARG A 193 0.27 7.90 -11.54
N ALA A 194 1.37 8.07 -10.83
CA ALA A 194 1.81 9.38 -10.34
C ALA A 194 2.05 10.37 -11.50
N ALA A 195 2.48 9.91 -12.66
CA ALA A 195 2.61 10.74 -13.86
C ALA A 195 1.26 11.29 -14.39
N GLN A 196 0.13 10.68 -14.01
CA GLN A 196 -1.22 11.17 -14.34
C GLN A 196 -1.81 12.07 -13.25
N ILE A 197 -1.15 12.19 -12.09
CA ILE A 197 -1.56 12.99 -10.95
C ILE A 197 -0.46 14.00 -10.69
N ARG A 198 -0.80 15.29 -10.62
CA ARG A 198 0.17 16.38 -10.43
C ARG A 198 0.64 16.43 -8.96
N CYS A 199 1.54 15.52 -8.59
CA CYS A 199 2.19 15.53 -7.27
C CYS A 199 3.60 14.97 -7.37
N ASP A 200 4.44 15.37 -6.40
CA ASP A 200 5.76 14.81 -6.20
C ASP A 200 5.66 13.61 -5.28
N VAL A 201 6.29 12.48 -5.63
CA VAL A 201 6.19 11.26 -4.84
C VAL A 201 7.56 10.81 -4.34
N TYR A 202 7.69 10.70 -3.03
CA TYR A 202 8.81 10.09 -2.34
C TYR A 202 8.42 8.69 -1.91
N ALA A 203 8.89 7.69 -2.65
CA ALA A 203 8.58 6.31 -2.39
C ALA A 203 9.78 5.55 -1.81
N ARG A 204 9.52 4.57 -0.93
CA ARG A 204 10.55 3.68 -0.36
C ARG A 204 11.64 4.39 0.44
N CYS A 205 11.34 5.52 1.02
CA CYS A 205 12.14 6.20 2.04
C CYS A 205 11.33 6.31 3.32
N SER A 206 11.99 6.44 4.45
CA SER A 206 11.28 6.69 5.72
C SER A 206 10.49 8.00 5.65
N LYS A 207 9.39 8.09 6.41
CA LYS A 207 8.58 9.31 6.43
C LYS A 207 9.38 10.55 6.85
N PRO A 208 10.23 10.50 7.92
CA PRO A 208 11.07 11.63 8.28
C PRO A 208 12.00 12.10 7.15
N GLU A 209 12.65 11.15 6.44
CA GLU A 209 13.53 11.48 5.31
C GLU A 209 12.75 12.09 4.15
N GLY A 210 11.62 11.48 3.76
CA GLY A 210 10.78 11.96 2.67
C GLY A 210 10.22 13.36 2.96
N ILE A 211 9.73 13.62 4.16
CA ILE A 211 9.26 14.94 4.59
C ILE A 211 10.41 15.97 4.50
N ALA A 212 11.58 15.63 5.05
CA ALA A 212 12.72 16.53 5.02
C ALA A 212 13.20 16.84 3.60
N MET A 213 13.18 15.86 2.69
CA MET A 213 13.51 16.06 1.27
C MET A 213 12.47 16.94 0.57
N ALA A 214 11.18 16.69 0.78
CA ALA A 214 10.10 17.47 0.20
C ALA A 214 10.18 18.93 0.62
N LEU A 215 10.35 19.21 1.91
CA LEU A 215 10.48 20.58 2.44
C LEU A 215 11.68 21.33 1.85
N ARG A 216 12.81 20.64 1.66
CA ARG A 216 14.02 21.28 1.13
C ARG A 216 13.99 21.53 -0.37
N CYS A 217 13.33 20.65 -1.14
CA CYS A 217 13.51 20.61 -2.59
C CYS A 217 12.25 20.96 -3.38
N MET A 218 11.05 20.73 -2.85
CA MET A 218 9.79 20.82 -3.61
C MET A 218 8.89 21.96 -3.15
N ASN A 219 9.17 22.59 -2.01
CA ASN A 219 8.36 23.67 -1.45
C ASN A 219 6.86 23.34 -1.42
N PRO A 220 6.46 22.18 -0.83
CA PRO A 220 5.09 21.74 -0.87
C PRO A 220 4.18 22.64 -0.03
N GLN A 221 2.96 22.87 -0.51
CA GLN A 221 1.87 23.45 0.29
C GLN A 221 1.17 22.38 1.12
N ILE A 222 1.17 21.15 0.58
CA ILE A 222 0.47 20.00 1.17
C ILE A 222 1.40 18.79 1.18
N LEU A 223 1.48 18.12 2.33
CA LEU A 223 2.15 16.83 2.50
C LEU A 223 1.11 15.75 2.82
N VAL A 224 1.20 14.64 2.11
CA VAL A 224 0.34 13.47 2.32
C VAL A 224 1.19 12.29 2.77
N CYS A 225 0.85 11.70 3.94
CA CYS A 225 1.60 10.59 4.53
C CYS A 225 0.67 9.45 4.92
N ASP A 226 1.01 8.21 4.57
CA ASP A 226 0.27 7.04 5.06
C ASP A 226 0.92 6.48 6.34
N GLU A 227 0.09 6.02 7.27
CA GLU A 227 0.47 5.32 8.51
C GLU A 227 1.50 6.05 9.40
N LEU A 228 1.23 7.29 9.80
CA LEU A 228 2.02 7.96 10.84
C LEU A 228 1.87 7.22 12.19
N GLY A 229 2.99 6.96 12.89
CA GLY A 229 2.90 6.16 14.11
C GLY A 229 4.14 6.15 15.01
N THR A 230 5.21 6.84 14.64
CA THR A 230 6.44 6.90 15.44
C THR A 230 6.71 8.30 16.02
N ALA A 231 7.61 8.40 16.97
CA ALA A 231 8.03 9.69 17.53
C ALA A 231 8.80 10.53 16.50
N GLU A 232 9.56 9.86 15.65
CA GLU A 232 10.31 10.47 14.55
C GLU A 232 9.36 11.05 13.49
N ASP A 233 8.23 10.36 13.21
CA ASP A 233 7.17 10.89 12.35
C ASP A 233 6.61 12.20 12.92
N ALA A 234 6.32 12.24 14.23
CA ALA A 234 5.79 13.44 14.87
C ALA A 234 6.78 14.62 14.80
N GLN A 235 8.09 14.37 14.97
CA GLN A 235 9.12 15.41 14.85
C GLN A 235 9.19 15.95 13.41
N ALA A 236 9.13 15.09 12.41
CA ALA A 236 9.16 15.50 11.02
C ALA A 236 7.90 16.30 10.62
N VAL A 237 6.73 15.88 11.13
CA VAL A 237 5.47 16.62 10.96
C VAL A 237 5.57 18.01 11.59
N ALA A 238 6.13 18.14 12.80
CA ALA A 238 6.33 19.42 13.46
C ALA A 238 7.21 20.38 12.62
N GLN A 239 8.25 19.88 11.97
CA GLN A 239 9.08 20.68 11.05
C GLN A 239 8.27 21.18 9.84
N GLY A 240 7.41 20.33 9.27
CA GLY A 240 6.53 20.73 8.18
C GLY A 240 5.51 21.80 8.58
N VAL A 241 4.92 21.66 9.78
CA VAL A 241 4.00 22.67 10.34
C VAL A 241 4.72 24.01 10.53
N ALA A 242 5.93 24.00 11.08
CA ALA A 242 6.75 25.20 11.24
C ALA A 242 7.09 25.86 9.88
N SER A 243 7.07 25.11 8.79
CA SER A 243 7.23 25.58 7.41
C SER A 243 5.91 25.98 6.73
N GLY A 244 4.79 25.97 7.45
CA GLY A 244 3.46 26.35 6.92
C GLY A 244 2.76 25.30 6.06
N VAL A 245 3.20 24.05 6.10
CA VAL A 245 2.66 22.96 5.29
C VAL A 245 1.45 22.33 5.96
N VAL A 246 0.40 22.05 5.17
CA VAL A 246 -0.81 21.32 5.60
C VAL A 246 -0.62 19.83 5.42
N PHE A 247 -1.02 19.03 6.42
CA PHE A 247 -0.86 17.59 6.39
C PHE A 247 -2.19 16.84 6.21
N PHE A 248 -2.19 15.86 5.32
CA PHE A 248 -3.23 14.82 5.22
C PHE A 248 -2.59 13.48 5.50
N ALA A 249 -3.05 12.76 6.52
CA ALA A 249 -2.38 11.54 6.92
C ALA A 249 -3.34 10.47 7.45
N THR A 250 -2.82 9.24 7.57
CA THR A 250 -3.54 8.15 8.22
C THR A 250 -2.81 7.67 9.47
N VAL A 251 -3.58 7.13 10.43
CA VAL A 251 -3.06 6.47 11.63
C VAL A 251 -3.85 5.20 11.95
N HIS A 252 -3.19 4.25 12.60
CA HIS A 252 -3.85 3.09 13.19
C HIS A 252 -4.39 3.42 14.59
N CYS A 253 -5.64 3.86 14.66
CA CYS A 253 -6.32 4.16 15.91
C CYS A 253 -7.83 3.95 15.77
N ASP A 254 -8.43 3.16 16.66
CA ASP A 254 -9.83 2.74 16.54
C ASP A 254 -10.79 3.69 17.28
N THR A 255 -10.28 4.49 18.23
CA THR A 255 -11.10 5.37 19.08
C THR A 255 -10.43 6.72 19.30
N PRO A 256 -11.19 7.80 19.48
CA PRO A 256 -10.64 9.12 19.81
C PRO A 256 -9.74 9.11 21.07
N ALA A 257 -10.15 8.39 22.10
CA ALA A 257 -9.33 8.24 23.31
C ALA A 257 -7.97 7.56 23.05
N GLY A 258 -7.89 6.69 22.04
CA GLY A 258 -6.66 6.01 21.63
C GLY A 258 -5.62 6.96 21.05
N LEU A 259 -6.03 8.07 20.43
CA LEU A 259 -5.11 9.09 19.92
C LEU A 259 -4.28 9.73 21.06
N HIS A 260 -4.90 9.96 22.19
CA HIS A 260 -4.23 10.57 23.36
C HIS A 260 -3.48 9.57 24.22
N LYS A 261 -3.89 8.29 24.22
CA LYS A 261 -3.28 7.26 25.07
C LYS A 261 -1.98 6.69 24.50
N LYS A 262 -1.80 6.69 23.18
CA LYS A 262 -0.60 6.18 22.52
C LYS A 262 0.45 7.30 22.44
N PRO A 263 1.62 7.21 23.12
CA PRO A 263 2.59 8.31 23.17
C PRO A 263 2.98 8.90 21.82
N PRO A 264 3.26 8.09 20.75
CA PRO A 264 3.59 8.66 19.44
C PRO A 264 2.44 9.45 18.81
N LEU A 265 1.18 9.00 19.00
CA LEU A 265 0.01 9.69 18.46
C LEU A 265 -0.29 10.97 19.27
N ALA A 266 -0.12 10.94 20.59
CA ALA A 266 -0.24 12.14 21.42
C ALA A 266 0.81 13.20 21.02
N ALA A 267 2.06 12.78 20.76
CA ALA A 267 3.10 13.67 20.23
C ALA A 267 2.73 14.23 18.86
N LEU A 268 2.14 13.40 17.98
CA LEU A 268 1.65 13.84 16.67
C LEU A 268 0.54 14.90 16.79
N LEU A 269 -0.41 14.72 17.70
CA LEU A 269 -1.47 15.72 17.96
C LEU A 269 -0.88 17.03 18.51
N ALA A 270 0.11 16.95 19.39
CA ALA A 270 0.76 18.11 19.98
C ALA A 270 1.50 19.00 18.96
N THR A 271 1.74 18.49 17.73
CA THR A 271 2.32 19.30 16.64
C THR A 271 1.38 20.39 16.13
N GLY A 272 0.05 20.28 16.38
CA GLY A 272 -0.96 21.15 15.79
C GLY A 272 -1.18 20.95 14.27
N ALA A 273 -0.62 19.89 13.70
CA ALA A 273 -0.70 19.61 12.26
C ALA A 273 -2.13 19.29 11.78
N PHE A 274 -2.99 18.81 12.67
CA PHE A 274 -4.31 18.28 12.32
C PHE A 274 -5.38 19.02 13.08
N ALA A 275 -6.32 19.66 12.35
CA ALA A 275 -7.47 20.32 12.93
C ALA A 275 -8.63 19.35 13.20
N ARG A 276 -8.71 18.27 12.42
CA ARG A 276 -9.80 17.29 12.48
C ARG A 276 -9.28 15.86 12.30
N ALA A 277 -9.97 14.91 12.92
CA ALA A 277 -9.81 13.48 12.65
C ALA A 277 -11.14 12.86 12.20
N ALA A 278 -11.08 12.07 11.13
CA ALA A 278 -12.18 11.23 10.66
C ALA A 278 -11.91 9.79 11.05
N PHE A 279 -12.71 9.24 11.96
CA PHE A 279 -12.65 7.83 12.37
C PHE A 279 -13.48 6.98 11.43
N LEU A 280 -12.85 5.99 10.81
CA LEU A 280 -13.48 5.11 9.85
C LEU A 280 -14.09 3.88 10.51
N SER A 281 -15.21 3.44 9.96
CA SER A 281 -15.82 2.15 10.31
C SER A 281 -14.85 1.00 10.00
N GLY A 282 -15.02 -0.16 10.64
CA GLY A 282 -14.20 -1.34 10.39
C GLY A 282 -14.42 -1.96 9.00
N ARG A 283 -13.86 -3.15 8.80
CA ARG A 283 -13.87 -3.89 7.52
C ARG A 283 -15.25 -4.16 6.93
N ALA A 284 -16.31 -4.14 7.74
CA ALA A 284 -17.68 -4.37 7.27
C ALA A 284 -18.17 -3.24 6.35
N HIS A 285 -17.73 -2.00 6.61
CA HIS A 285 -18.11 -0.81 5.85
C HIS A 285 -16.88 0.05 5.56
N PRO A 286 -15.95 -0.40 4.70
CA PRO A 286 -14.71 0.32 4.43
C PRO A 286 -14.99 1.66 3.73
N GLY A 287 -14.23 2.69 4.09
CA GLY A 287 -14.37 4.04 3.54
C GLY A 287 -15.49 4.87 4.16
N THR A 288 -16.26 4.31 5.11
CA THR A 288 -17.33 5.04 5.80
C THR A 288 -16.78 5.75 7.03
N VAL A 289 -17.02 7.05 7.15
CA VAL A 289 -16.70 7.83 8.35
C VAL A 289 -17.74 7.57 9.41
N ALA A 290 -17.33 6.98 10.53
CA ALA A 290 -18.20 6.70 11.67
C ALA A 290 -18.29 7.90 12.63
N GLN A 291 -17.21 8.66 12.80
CA GLN A 291 -17.14 9.77 13.74
C GLN A 291 -16.16 10.84 13.27
N TRP A 292 -16.51 12.09 13.50
CA TRP A 292 -15.63 13.24 13.37
C TRP A 292 -15.19 13.74 14.75
N VAL A 293 -13.93 14.16 14.85
CA VAL A 293 -13.36 14.77 16.06
C VAL A 293 -12.61 16.03 15.65
N THR A 294 -12.85 17.13 16.36
CA THR A 294 -11.98 18.31 16.32
C THR A 294 -10.79 18.05 17.25
N LEU A 295 -9.59 18.34 16.80
CA LEU A 295 -8.35 18.08 17.52
C LEU A 295 -7.74 19.35 18.11
#